data_c25202049efe52ac73f4979b8d337b1a
#
_entry.id   c25202049efe52ac73f4979b8d337b1a
#
_cell.length_a   1.000
_cell.length_b   1.000
_cell.length_c   1.000
_cell.angle_alpha   90.00
_cell.angle_beta   90.00
_cell.angle_gamma   90.00
#
_symmetry.space_group_name_H-M   'P 1'
#
loop_
_entity.id
_entity.type
_entity.pdbx_description
1 polymer ?
#
loop_
_entity_poly.entity_id
_entity_poly.type
_entity_poly.pdbx_seq_one_letter_code
_entity_poly.pdbx_strand_id
1 'polypeptide(L)'
;MKKTSLTLLVASTLLLSSCYSTGLGTTSNTSSTGSVLTSVLGAVLGQVLLGGTTYDQSGILGSWYYNAPSTAFTTQQALTRAGGSATIANMSSSLASNYNNIGINRSNTYFTFQEGNKFSAKVNGIAFSGTYTYNPQNGEIALKTATETIKGNVTKTEKGMGLMFDSTQMTNILQKEGKVSNTAAVQAVSKLAKSADGARVGFELTK
;
A
#
# COMPACT_ATOMS: atom_id res chain seq x y z
N MET A 1 3.05 77.73 31.94
CA MET A 1 1.74 78.08 31.39
C MET A 1 1.45 77.12 30.25
N LYS A 2 0.24 76.59 30.22
CA LYS A 2 -0.49 75.87 29.14
C LYS A 2 0.05 74.45 28.85
N LYS A 3 -0.59 73.35 29.28
CA LYS A 3 -1.88 72.74 28.83
C LYS A 3 -1.81 72.37 27.34
N THR A 4 -1.93 71.14 26.97
CA THR A 4 -3.05 70.22 26.73
C THR A 4 -2.48 69.17 25.80
N SER A 5 -2.87 68.02 25.56
CA SER A 5 -4.11 67.23 25.73
C SER A 5 -3.85 65.86 25.10
N LEU A 6 -4.13 64.91 25.78
CA LEU A 6 -4.56 63.56 25.54
C LEU A 6 -5.25 63.38 24.15
N THR A 7 -4.82 62.39 23.38
CA THR A 7 -5.74 61.65 22.51
C THR A 7 -5.34 60.20 22.42
N LEU A 8 -6.22 59.44 22.98
CA LEU A 8 -6.27 57.96 22.99
C LEU A 8 -6.75 57.52 21.58
N LEU A 9 -6.02 56.71 20.89
CA LEU A 9 -6.47 56.05 19.67
C LEU A 9 -6.47 54.55 19.88
N VAL A 10 -7.66 54.02 20.14
CA VAL A 10 -7.98 52.63 20.21
C VAL A 10 -8.02 52.07 18.81
N ALA A 11 -7.03 51.28 18.42
CA ALA A 11 -7.06 50.52 17.19
C ALA A 11 -7.65 49.15 17.46
N SER A 12 -8.86 48.97 17.04
CA SER A 12 -9.61 47.72 17.05
C SER A 12 -9.00 46.75 16.05
N THR A 13 -8.37 45.69 16.53
CA THR A 13 -7.99 44.56 15.71
C THR A 13 -9.19 43.68 15.44
N LEU A 14 -9.70 43.72 14.22
CA LEU A 14 -10.69 42.80 13.71
C LEU A 14 -10.03 41.45 13.50
N LEU A 15 -10.34 40.51 14.37
CA LEU A 15 -10.08 39.09 14.17
C LEU A 15 -11.08 38.56 13.12
N LEU A 16 -10.64 38.41 11.91
CA LEU A 16 -11.34 37.64 10.89
C LEU A 16 -11.11 36.15 11.17
N SER A 17 -11.94 35.58 12.02
CA SER A 17 -12.06 34.12 12.12
C SER A 17 -12.86 33.64 10.90
N SER A 18 -12.16 33.28 9.85
CA SER A 18 -12.74 32.55 8.74
C SER A 18 -12.92 31.09 9.13
N CYS A 19 -14.03 30.77 9.78
CA CYS A 19 -14.54 29.42 9.88
C CYS A 19 -15.14 29.02 8.55
N TYR A 20 -14.37 28.38 7.71
CA TYR A 20 -14.93 27.63 6.59
C TYR A 20 -15.31 26.25 7.11
N SER A 21 -16.53 26.12 7.62
CA SER A 21 -17.12 24.84 7.96
C SER A 21 -17.84 24.31 6.71
N THR A 22 -17.16 23.54 5.90
CA THR A 22 -17.84 22.56 5.07
C THR A 22 -18.10 21.35 5.94
N GLY A 23 -19.38 21.19 6.29
CA GLY A 23 -19.85 20.07 7.07
C GLY A 23 -19.61 18.75 6.37
N LEU A 24 -18.89 17.88 7.05
CA LEU A 24 -19.00 16.45 6.87
C LEU A 24 -18.95 15.83 8.27
N GLY A 25 -19.98 15.05 8.57
CA GLY A 25 -20.39 14.54 9.87
C GLY A 25 -19.28 14.13 10.82
N THR A 26 -19.35 14.75 11.98
CA THR A 26 -18.59 14.38 13.17
C THR A 26 -19.20 13.13 13.78
N THR A 27 -18.51 12.01 13.73
CA THR A 27 -18.60 11.01 14.78
C THR A 27 -17.26 10.96 15.48
N SER A 28 -17.27 11.50 16.67
CA SER A 28 -16.19 11.43 17.66
C SER A 28 -15.91 9.98 18.01
N ASN A 29 -14.64 9.55 17.87
CA ASN A 29 -13.92 8.84 18.94
C ASN A 29 -12.44 8.72 18.60
N THR A 30 -11.69 9.46 19.34
CA THR A 30 -10.38 9.24 19.97
C THR A 30 -9.52 8.08 19.46
N SER A 31 -8.26 8.49 19.16
CA SER A 31 -7.06 7.66 19.07
C SER A 31 -6.92 6.77 17.83
N SER A 32 -6.39 7.37 16.82
CA SER A 32 -5.21 6.91 16.09
C SER A 32 -4.98 7.81 14.86
N THR A 33 -3.98 8.65 14.93
CA THR A 33 -3.50 9.49 13.81
C THR A 33 -3.12 8.64 12.57
N GLY A 34 -2.97 7.32 12.75
CA GLY A 34 -2.73 6.37 11.66
C GLY A 34 -3.96 6.01 10.83
N SER A 35 -5.16 6.03 11.44
CA SER A 35 -6.39 5.55 10.79
C SER A 35 -6.95 6.50 9.74
N VAL A 36 -6.81 7.81 9.96
CA VAL A 36 -7.34 8.82 9.03
C VAL A 36 -6.51 8.90 7.74
N LEU A 37 -5.19 8.72 7.85
CA LEU A 37 -4.31 8.70 6.68
C LEU A 37 -4.47 7.42 5.85
N THR A 38 -4.78 6.30 6.50
CA THR A 38 -5.04 5.03 5.81
C THR A 38 -6.29 5.12 4.93
N SER A 39 -7.36 5.78 5.39
CA SER A 39 -8.60 5.91 4.63
C SER A 39 -8.48 6.89 3.46
N VAL A 40 -7.76 7.99 3.62
CA VAL A 40 -7.59 8.99 2.56
C VAL A 40 -6.59 8.53 1.49
N LEU A 41 -5.53 7.84 1.88
CA LEU A 41 -4.54 7.32 0.94
C LEU A 41 -5.01 6.05 0.26
N GLY A 42 -5.78 5.21 0.93
CA GLY A 42 -6.38 4.00 0.35
C GLY A 42 -7.41 4.31 -0.74
N ALA A 43 -8.22 5.37 -0.53
CA ALA A 43 -9.27 5.76 -1.47
C ALA A 43 -8.76 6.28 -2.82
N VAL A 44 -7.58 6.90 -2.84
CA VAL A 44 -7.10 7.61 -4.05
C VAL A 44 -6.19 6.74 -4.92
N LEU A 45 -5.45 5.79 -4.35
CA LEU A 45 -4.37 5.11 -5.08
C LEU A 45 -4.18 3.62 -4.76
N GLY A 46 -5.07 2.97 -4.00
CA GLY A 46 -4.88 1.56 -3.60
C GLY A 46 -3.68 1.36 -2.65
N GLN A 47 -3.33 2.38 -1.88
CA GLN A 47 -2.12 2.44 -1.09
C GLN A 47 -2.42 2.26 0.39
N VAL A 48 -1.62 1.46 1.04
CA VAL A 48 -1.85 1.09 2.45
C VAL A 48 -0.55 1.17 3.24
N LEU A 49 -0.64 1.69 4.45
CA LEU A 49 0.39 1.44 5.45
C LEU A 49 0.27 -0.03 5.88
N LEU A 50 1.37 -0.74 5.91
CA LEU A 50 1.40 -2.08 6.50
C LEU A 50 1.02 -1.98 7.99
N GLY A 51 0.10 -2.85 8.43
CA GLY A 51 -0.52 -2.74 9.75
C GLY A 51 -1.87 -2.03 9.75
N GLY A 52 -2.40 -1.68 8.58
CA GLY A 52 -3.80 -1.30 8.38
C GLY A 52 -4.77 -2.45 8.62
N THR A 53 -5.99 -2.34 8.11
CA THR A 53 -7.00 -3.39 8.27
C THR A 53 -6.54 -4.66 7.56
N THR A 54 -6.54 -5.77 8.28
CA THR A 54 -6.22 -7.11 7.77
C THR A 54 -7.48 -7.93 7.57
N TYR A 55 -7.36 -9.08 6.96
CA TYR A 55 -8.40 -10.11 6.92
C TYR A 55 -8.28 -11.03 8.12
N ASP A 56 -9.38 -11.63 8.54
CA ASP A 56 -9.34 -12.85 9.36
C ASP A 56 -8.84 -14.04 8.51
N GLN A 57 -8.59 -15.17 9.14
CA GLN A 57 -8.08 -16.36 8.46
C GLN A 57 -8.99 -16.83 7.32
N SER A 58 -10.30 -16.74 7.50
CA SER A 58 -11.29 -17.14 6.49
C SER A 58 -11.43 -16.11 5.36
N GLY A 59 -11.23 -14.87 5.67
CA GLY A 59 -11.38 -13.76 4.72
C GLY A 59 -10.39 -13.79 3.57
N ILE A 60 -9.19 -14.37 3.76
CA ILE A 60 -8.21 -14.51 2.68
C ILE A 60 -8.52 -15.67 1.73
N LEU A 61 -9.38 -16.61 2.12
CA LEU A 61 -9.70 -17.78 1.31
C LEU A 61 -10.37 -17.40 -0.02
N GLY A 62 -10.08 -18.19 -1.04
CA GLY A 62 -10.61 -18.03 -2.39
C GLY A 62 -9.59 -17.58 -3.41
N SER A 63 -10.05 -17.30 -4.61
CA SER A 63 -9.20 -16.87 -5.73
C SER A 63 -9.20 -15.35 -5.86
N TRP A 64 -8.01 -14.78 -5.94
CA TRP A 64 -7.74 -13.36 -5.99
C TRP A 64 -6.96 -13.03 -7.25
N TYR A 65 -7.52 -12.22 -8.11
CA TYR A 65 -6.98 -11.89 -9.43
C TYR A 65 -6.39 -10.50 -9.45
N TYR A 66 -5.31 -10.32 -10.17
CA TYR A 66 -4.66 -9.02 -10.35
C TYR A 66 -5.64 -7.96 -10.88
N ASN A 67 -5.66 -6.82 -10.23
CA ASN A 67 -6.44 -5.64 -10.59
C ASN A 67 -5.53 -4.44 -10.91
N ALA A 68 -4.55 -4.18 -10.04
CA ALA A 68 -3.64 -3.05 -10.16
C ALA A 68 -2.32 -3.33 -9.43
N PRO A 69 -1.25 -2.58 -9.70
CA PRO A 69 -0.09 -2.57 -8.81
C PRO A 69 -0.46 -1.97 -7.46
N SER A 70 0.22 -2.42 -6.43
CA SER A 70 0.05 -1.91 -5.07
C SER A 70 1.39 -1.52 -4.48
N THR A 71 1.39 -0.46 -3.69
CA THR A 71 2.56 0.03 -2.94
C THR A 71 2.15 0.30 -1.51
N ALA A 72 3.07 0.07 -0.58
CA ALA A 72 2.86 0.38 0.83
C ALA A 72 4.16 0.77 1.51
N PHE A 73 4.05 1.32 2.72
CA PHE A 73 5.18 1.58 3.59
C PHE A 73 4.97 0.86 4.93
N THR A 74 6.06 0.38 5.52
CA THR A 74 6.00 -0.35 6.79
C THR A 74 5.63 0.55 7.97
N THR A 75 5.93 1.85 7.89
CA THR A 75 5.62 2.82 8.95
C THR A 75 5.26 4.18 8.35
N GLN A 76 4.54 4.98 9.13
CA GLN A 76 4.23 6.37 8.79
C GLN A 76 5.51 7.22 8.65
N GLN A 77 6.50 6.98 9.49
CA GLN A 77 7.78 7.71 9.43
C GLN A 77 8.54 7.38 8.14
N ALA A 78 8.52 6.13 7.69
CA ALA A 78 9.11 5.75 6.42
C ALA A 78 8.42 6.47 5.25
N LEU A 79 7.08 6.50 5.25
CA LEU A 79 6.30 7.22 4.25
C LEU A 79 6.61 8.72 4.24
N THR A 80 6.67 9.36 5.42
CA THR A 80 6.96 10.80 5.53
C THR A 80 8.37 11.12 5.04
N ARG A 81 9.38 10.32 5.41
CA ARG A 81 10.76 10.49 4.94
C ARG A 81 10.88 10.31 3.43
N ALA A 82 10.07 9.45 2.84
CA ALA A 82 10.04 9.22 1.40
C ALA A 82 9.38 10.35 0.60
N GLY A 83 8.74 11.33 1.24
CA GLY A 83 8.04 12.43 0.57
C GLY A 83 6.52 12.28 0.52
N GLY A 84 5.96 11.38 1.34
CA GLY A 84 4.52 11.24 1.54
C GLY A 84 3.77 10.70 0.32
N SER A 85 2.54 11.17 0.13
CA SER A 85 1.61 10.68 -0.91
C SER A 85 2.11 10.88 -2.34
N ALA A 86 2.87 11.95 -2.60
CA ALA A 86 3.42 12.20 -3.94
C ALA A 86 4.41 11.10 -4.38
N THR A 87 5.27 10.64 -3.48
CA THR A 87 6.20 9.53 -3.76
C THR A 87 5.44 8.24 -4.05
N ILE A 88 4.39 7.96 -3.30
CA ILE A 88 3.56 6.78 -3.52
C ILE A 88 2.92 6.83 -4.91
N ALA A 89 2.35 7.97 -5.32
CA ALA A 89 1.75 8.14 -6.63
C ALA A 89 2.76 7.87 -7.76
N ASN A 90 3.96 8.42 -7.64
CA ASN A 90 5.03 8.20 -8.60
C ASN A 90 5.48 6.73 -8.64
N MET A 91 5.61 6.09 -7.48
CA MET A 91 5.94 4.67 -7.40
C MET A 91 4.86 3.80 -8.04
N SER A 92 3.59 4.05 -7.76
CA SER A 92 2.47 3.30 -8.34
C SER A 92 2.40 3.45 -9.85
N SER A 93 2.58 4.65 -10.39
CA SER A 93 2.60 4.91 -11.84
C SER A 93 3.78 4.20 -12.51
N SER A 94 4.96 4.28 -11.92
CA SER A 94 6.17 3.59 -12.41
C SER A 94 6.00 2.07 -12.33
N LEU A 95 5.39 1.56 -11.26
CA LEU A 95 5.13 0.14 -11.08
C LEU A 95 4.13 -0.37 -12.12
N ALA A 96 3.06 0.39 -12.41
CA ALA A 96 2.08 0.06 -13.43
C ALA A 96 2.73 -0.06 -14.82
N SER A 97 3.56 0.91 -15.18
CA SER A 97 4.30 0.88 -16.45
C SER A 97 5.20 -0.35 -16.56
N ASN A 98 5.96 -0.67 -15.49
CA ASN A 98 6.84 -1.83 -15.50
C ASN A 98 6.08 -3.16 -15.52
N TYR A 99 4.95 -3.27 -14.82
CA TYR A 99 4.09 -4.46 -14.85
C TYR A 99 3.51 -4.69 -16.24
N ASN A 100 3.06 -3.63 -16.92
CA ASN A 100 2.61 -3.73 -18.32
C ASN A 100 3.74 -4.20 -19.24
N ASN A 101 4.96 -3.66 -19.06
CA ASN A 101 6.13 -4.03 -19.88
C ASN A 101 6.54 -5.51 -19.71
N ILE A 102 6.30 -6.11 -18.55
CA ILE A 102 6.54 -7.55 -18.32
C ILE A 102 5.30 -8.40 -18.57
N GLY A 103 4.17 -7.80 -18.95
CA GLY A 103 2.96 -8.49 -19.36
C GLY A 103 2.04 -8.93 -18.22
N ILE A 104 2.20 -8.40 -16.99
CA ILE A 104 1.31 -8.71 -15.86
C ILE A 104 -0.09 -8.20 -16.15
N ASN A 105 -1.07 -9.10 -16.05
CA ASN A 105 -2.48 -8.79 -16.22
C ASN A 105 -3.36 -9.78 -15.44
N ARG A 106 -4.68 -9.52 -15.38
CA ARG A 106 -5.65 -10.33 -14.66
C ARG A 106 -5.71 -11.81 -15.07
N SER A 107 -5.47 -12.10 -16.34
CA SER A 107 -5.59 -13.48 -16.86
C SER A 107 -4.39 -14.35 -16.51
N ASN A 108 -3.24 -13.74 -16.24
CA ASN A 108 -1.98 -14.45 -16.00
C ASN A 108 -1.37 -14.23 -14.60
N THR A 109 -2.07 -13.46 -13.74
CA THR A 109 -1.58 -13.17 -12.37
C THR A 109 -2.74 -13.29 -11.37
N TYR A 110 -2.66 -14.29 -10.52
CA TYR A 110 -3.63 -14.56 -9.47
C TYR A 110 -3.03 -15.39 -8.33
N PHE A 111 -3.69 -15.36 -7.18
CA PHE A 111 -3.39 -16.16 -5.99
C PHE A 111 -4.68 -16.82 -5.50
N THR A 112 -4.63 -18.11 -5.19
CA THR A 112 -5.74 -18.86 -4.61
C THR A 112 -5.30 -19.42 -3.27
N PHE A 113 -6.00 -19.05 -2.21
CA PHE A 113 -5.79 -19.56 -0.86
C PHE A 113 -6.92 -20.54 -0.51
N GLN A 114 -6.54 -21.71 -0.02
CA GLN A 114 -7.46 -22.83 0.25
C GLN A 114 -7.40 -23.22 1.71
N GLU A 115 -8.42 -23.92 2.16
CA GLU A 115 -8.42 -24.58 3.46
C GLU A 115 -7.22 -25.53 3.60
N GLY A 116 -6.81 -25.81 4.85
CA GLY A 116 -5.61 -26.59 5.11
C GLY A 116 -4.32 -25.85 4.78
N ASN A 117 -4.37 -24.51 4.74
CA ASN A 117 -3.21 -23.65 4.50
C ASN A 117 -2.49 -23.97 3.17
N LYS A 118 -3.21 -24.37 2.15
CA LYS A 118 -2.67 -24.58 0.81
C LYS A 118 -2.87 -23.35 -0.06
N PHE A 119 -1.90 -23.08 -0.91
CA PHE A 119 -2.06 -22.04 -1.92
C PHE A 119 -1.60 -22.51 -3.30
N SER A 120 -2.17 -21.89 -4.32
CA SER A 120 -1.66 -21.91 -5.68
C SER A 120 -1.63 -20.46 -6.21
N ALA A 121 -0.65 -20.17 -7.03
CA ALA A 121 -0.49 -18.85 -7.60
C ALA A 121 0.02 -18.95 -9.04
N LYS A 122 -0.30 -17.92 -9.80
CA LYS A 122 0.33 -17.66 -11.10
C LYS A 122 0.72 -16.18 -11.13
N VAL A 123 1.95 -15.87 -11.47
CA VAL A 123 2.42 -14.51 -11.66
C VAL A 123 3.09 -14.41 -13.01
N ASN A 124 2.59 -13.54 -13.86
CA ASN A 124 3.05 -13.40 -15.24
C ASN A 124 3.09 -14.74 -16.00
N GLY A 125 2.10 -15.59 -15.80
CA GLY A 125 2.02 -16.91 -16.43
C GLY A 125 2.82 -18.02 -15.74
N ILE A 126 3.69 -17.72 -14.78
CA ILE A 126 4.51 -18.68 -14.05
C ILE A 126 3.71 -19.20 -12.85
N ALA A 127 3.45 -20.49 -12.83
CA ALA A 127 2.68 -21.14 -11.78
C ALA A 127 3.58 -21.66 -10.64
N PHE A 128 3.16 -21.47 -9.40
CA PHE A 128 3.77 -22.07 -8.22
C PHE A 128 2.72 -22.34 -7.14
N SER A 129 3.02 -23.28 -6.26
CA SER A 129 2.09 -23.69 -5.21
C SER A 129 2.83 -24.20 -3.98
N GLY A 130 2.09 -24.42 -2.92
CA GLY A 130 2.62 -24.95 -1.66
C GLY A 130 1.68 -24.75 -0.50
N THR A 131 2.26 -24.45 0.64
CA THR A 131 1.53 -24.13 1.87
C THR A 131 1.80 -22.68 2.26
N TYR A 132 0.88 -22.08 3.04
CA TYR A 132 1.09 -20.74 3.56
C TYR A 132 0.86 -20.70 5.07
N THR A 133 1.47 -19.72 5.72
CA THR A 133 1.09 -19.26 7.06
C THR A 133 0.63 -17.82 6.96
N TYR A 134 -0.38 -17.46 7.71
CA TYR A 134 -0.92 -16.11 7.74
C TYR A 134 -1.21 -15.69 9.17
N ASN A 135 -0.76 -14.49 9.54
CA ASN A 135 -1.05 -13.88 10.83
C ASN A 135 -2.06 -12.75 10.65
N PRO A 136 -3.33 -12.94 11.06
CA PRO A 136 -4.35 -11.90 10.91
C PRO A 136 -4.15 -10.66 11.79
N GLN A 137 -3.27 -10.71 12.79
CA GLN A 137 -3.00 -9.57 13.68
C GLN A 137 -2.17 -8.48 13.00
N ASN A 138 -1.24 -8.88 12.12
CA ASN A 138 -0.31 -7.94 11.48
C ASN A 138 -0.26 -8.09 9.94
N GLY A 139 -1.06 -9.01 9.38
CA GLY A 139 -1.12 -9.26 7.95
C GLY A 139 0.10 -9.99 7.37
N GLU A 140 1.03 -10.44 8.17
CA GLU A 140 2.18 -11.20 7.67
C GLU A 140 1.74 -12.51 7.04
N ILE A 141 2.27 -12.79 5.86
CA ILE A 141 2.05 -14.04 5.13
C ILE A 141 3.38 -14.63 4.70
N ALA A 142 3.51 -15.95 4.80
CA ALA A 142 4.66 -16.65 4.25
C ALA A 142 4.14 -17.77 3.32
N LEU A 143 4.55 -17.72 2.06
CA LEU A 143 4.22 -18.68 1.02
C LEU A 143 5.39 -19.66 0.88
N LYS A 144 5.22 -20.88 1.37
CA LYS A 144 6.26 -21.93 1.33
C LYS A 144 6.05 -22.81 0.11
N THR A 145 6.95 -22.73 -0.83
CA THR A 145 7.04 -23.63 -2.01
C THR A 145 7.99 -24.79 -1.74
N ALA A 146 8.23 -25.64 -2.71
CA ALA A 146 9.19 -26.73 -2.59
C ALA A 146 10.64 -26.24 -2.43
N THR A 147 10.96 -25.05 -2.94
CA THR A 147 12.34 -24.53 -3.04
C THR A 147 12.64 -23.34 -2.15
N GLU A 148 11.62 -22.58 -1.75
CA GLU A 148 11.79 -21.32 -1.02
C GLU A 148 10.60 -20.95 -0.17
N THR A 149 10.78 -19.96 0.70
CA THR A 149 9.70 -19.29 1.43
C THR A 149 9.67 -17.82 1.05
N ILE A 150 8.57 -17.38 0.48
CA ILE A 150 8.33 -16.00 0.05
C ILE A 150 7.54 -15.30 1.15
N LYS A 151 8.12 -14.28 1.77
CA LYS A 151 7.49 -13.50 2.84
C LYS A 151 6.85 -12.24 2.27
N GLY A 152 5.65 -11.93 2.72
CA GLY A 152 4.90 -10.76 2.30
C GLY A 152 3.93 -10.27 3.36
N ASN A 153 3.12 -9.31 2.98
CA ASN A 153 2.05 -8.76 3.82
C ASN A 153 0.75 -8.69 3.03
N VAL A 154 -0.32 -9.09 3.70
CA VAL A 154 -1.70 -8.94 3.23
C VAL A 154 -2.33 -7.75 3.95
N THR A 155 -3.03 -6.92 3.21
CA THR A 155 -3.81 -5.83 3.76
C THR A 155 -5.13 -5.71 3.01
N LYS A 156 -6.15 -5.22 3.69
CA LYS A 156 -7.46 -4.97 3.09
C LYS A 156 -7.43 -3.64 2.35
N THR A 157 -7.87 -3.62 1.10
CA THR A 157 -8.05 -2.41 0.30
C THR A 157 -9.54 -2.19 0.03
N GLU A 158 -9.90 -1.04 -0.51
CA GLU A 158 -11.28 -0.76 -0.90
C GLU A 158 -11.80 -1.72 -1.97
N LYS A 159 -10.92 -2.20 -2.85
CA LYS A 159 -11.27 -3.09 -3.96
C LYS A 159 -11.04 -4.56 -3.66
N GLY A 160 -10.33 -4.87 -2.58
CA GLY A 160 -10.03 -6.25 -2.21
C GLY A 160 -8.77 -6.37 -1.37
N MET A 161 -7.77 -7.10 -1.84
CA MET A 161 -6.56 -7.46 -1.11
C MET A 161 -5.33 -6.82 -1.72
N GLY A 162 -4.53 -6.12 -0.91
CA GLY A 162 -3.15 -5.81 -1.22
C GLY A 162 -2.24 -6.95 -0.77
N LEU A 163 -1.49 -7.55 -1.67
CA LEU A 163 -0.47 -8.54 -1.36
C LEU A 163 0.90 -7.98 -1.75
N MET A 164 1.71 -7.66 -0.74
CA MET A 164 2.92 -6.84 -0.90
C MET A 164 4.16 -7.52 -0.41
N PHE A 165 5.28 -7.22 -1.05
CA PHE A 165 6.57 -7.85 -0.84
C PHE A 165 7.67 -6.79 -0.75
N ASP A 166 8.78 -7.12 -0.09
CA ASP A 166 10.00 -6.34 -0.21
C ASP A 166 10.64 -6.54 -1.60
N SER A 167 11.69 -5.79 -1.86
CA SER A 167 12.37 -5.83 -3.17
C SER A 167 12.95 -7.19 -3.52
N THR A 168 13.47 -7.92 -2.54
CA THR A 168 14.08 -9.24 -2.75
C THR A 168 13.00 -10.27 -3.07
N GLN A 169 11.94 -10.32 -2.27
CA GLN A 169 10.84 -11.24 -2.47
C GLN A 169 10.12 -10.97 -3.79
N MET A 170 9.91 -9.70 -4.12
CA MET A 170 9.27 -9.33 -5.40
C MET A 170 10.13 -9.71 -6.61
N THR A 171 11.45 -9.52 -6.52
CA THR A 171 12.37 -9.96 -7.57
C THR A 171 12.32 -11.48 -7.73
N ASN A 172 12.34 -12.24 -6.65
CA ASN A 172 12.24 -13.70 -6.67
C ASN A 172 10.95 -14.17 -7.35
N ILE A 173 9.79 -13.54 -7.02
CA ILE A 173 8.51 -13.86 -7.66
C ILE A 173 8.55 -13.61 -9.16
N LEU A 174 9.06 -12.45 -9.59
CA LEU A 174 9.07 -12.04 -11.00
C LEU A 174 10.11 -12.80 -11.85
N GLN A 175 11.20 -13.25 -11.25
CA GLN A 175 12.27 -13.98 -11.95
C GLN A 175 12.16 -15.51 -11.83
N LYS A 176 11.11 -16.00 -11.16
CA LYS A 176 10.91 -17.44 -10.98
C LYS A 176 10.97 -18.16 -12.32
N GLU A 177 11.79 -19.23 -12.38
CA GLU A 177 12.02 -20.05 -13.57
C GLU A 177 12.68 -19.33 -14.76
N GLY A 178 13.26 -18.15 -14.60
CA GLY A 178 13.99 -17.46 -15.68
C GLY A 178 13.16 -17.07 -16.91
N LYS A 179 11.82 -17.12 -16.81
CA LYS A 179 10.92 -16.92 -17.96
C LYS A 179 10.63 -15.45 -18.29
N VAL A 180 11.07 -14.50 -17.47
CA VAL A 180 10.84 -13.08 -17.75
C VAL A 180 11.96 -12.59 -18.67
N SER A 181 11.60 -12.35 -19.94
CA SER A 181 12.54 -11.84 -20.95
C SER A 181 12.97 -10.39 -20.72
N ASN A 182 12.16 -9.59 -20.03
CA ASN A 182 12.47 -8.18 -19.76
C ASN A 182 13.08 -7.98 -18.38
N THR A 183 14.37 -8.31 -18.27
CA THR A 183 15.13 -8.14 -17.03
C THR A 183 15.23 -6.67 -16.59
N ALA A 184 15.20 -5.72 -17.52
CA ALA A 184 15.25 -4.28 -17.21
C ALA A 184 14.00 -3.82 -16.44
N ALA A 185 12.81 -4.27 -16.85
CA ALA A 185 11.56 -3.94 -16.15
C ALA A 185 11.50 -4.61 -14.76
N VAL A 186 11.97 -5.85 -14.61
CA VAL A 186 12.09 -6.51 -13.30
C VAL A 186 13.07 -5.77 -12.38
N GLN A 187 14.20 -5.35 -12.92
CA GLN A 187 15.16 -4.54 -12.17
C GLN A 187 14.57 -3.18 -11.76
N ALA A 188 13.76 -2.55 -12.63
CA ALA A 188 13.07 -1.31 -12.30
C ALA A 188 12.08 -1.50 -11.13
N VAL A 189 11.30 -2.58 -11.11
CA VAL A 189 10.44 -2.93 -9.97
C VAL A 189 11.25 -3.12 -8.70
N SER A 190 12.38 -3.85 -8.76
CA SER A 190 13.27 -4.04 -7.62
C SER A 190 13.86 -2.72 -7.11
N LYS A 191 14.26 -1.83 -8.02
CA LYS A 191 14.75 -0.49 -7.65
C LYS A 191 13.68 0.36 -7.00
N LEU A 192 12.44 0.30 -7.48
CA LEU A 192 11.31 1.02 -6.85
C LEU A 192 11.09 0.56 -5.41
N ALA A 193 11.10 -0.74 -5.15
CA ALA A 193 10.95 -1.27 -3.79
C ALA A 193 12.14 -0.93 -2.87
N LYS A 194 13.31 -0.60 -3.43
CA LYS A 194 14.49 -0.14 -2.69
C LYS A 194 14.61 1.37 -2.59
N SER A 195 13.83 2.12 -3.36
CA SER A 195 13.99 3.58 -3.48
C SER A 195 13.68 4.33 -2.19
N ALA A 196 12.94 3.74 -1.29
CA ALA A 196 12.65 4.30 0.02
C ALA A 196 12.67 3.20 1.09
N ASP A 197 13.26 3.53 2.22
CA ASP A 197 13.28 2.64 3.38
C ASP A 197 11.85 2.29 3.83
N GLY A 198 11.59 1.02 4.05
CA GLY A 198 10.26 0.52 4.41
C GLY A 198 9.26 0.43 3.27
N ALA A 199 9.64 0.74 2.03
CA ALA A 199 8.76 0.56 0.88
C ALA A 199 8.48 -0.93 0.61
N ARG A 200 7.25 -1.22 0.19
CA ARG A 200 6.77 -2.53 -0.26
C ARG A 200 6.03 -2.34 -1.57
N VAL A 201 6.18 -3.30 -2.45
CA VAL A 201 5.50 -3.33 -3.76
C VAL A 201 4.83 -4.67 -3.97
N GLY A 202 3.76 -4.69 -4.74
CA GLY A 202 3.03 -5.93 -4.97
C GLY A 202 1.80 -5.73 -5.83
N PHE A 203 0.75 -6.45 -5.49
CA PHE A 203 -0.46 -6.57 -6.27
C PHE A 203 -1.68 -6.15 -5.46
N GLU A 204 -2.52 -5.30 -6.03
CA GLU A 204 -3.91 -5.19 -5.62
C GLU A 204 -4.69 -6.29 -6.36
N LEU A 205 -5.40 -7.08 -5.59
CA LEU A 205 -6.10 -8.27 -6.04
C LEU A 205 -7.60 -8.14 -5.73
N THR A 206 -8.45 -8.63 -6.63
CA THR A 206 -9.91 -8.69 -6.44
C THR A 206 -10.42 -10.11 -6.64
N LYS A 207 -11.52 -10.47 -6.02
CA LYS A 207 -12.22 -11.74 -6.27
C LYS A 207 -12.93 -11.73 -7.62
#